data_053d4882b778a2f1d321e0a5cf85004d
#
_entry.id   053d4882b778a2f1d321e0a5cf85004d
#
_cell.length_a   1.000
_cell.length_b   1.000
_cell.length_c   1.000
_cell.angle_alpha   90.00
_cell.angle_beta   90.00
_cell.angle_gamma   90.00
#
_symmetry.space_group_name_H-M   'P 1'
#
loop_
_entity.id
_entity.type
_entity.pdbx_description
1 polymer ?
#
loop_
_entity_poly.entity_id
_entity_poly.type
_entity_poly.pdbx_seq_one_letter_code
_entity_poly.pdbx_strand_id
1 'polypeptide(L)'
;MQKCLRTKLLTVPFIMMLMMLSCKQVEKETEITMEENILLKEWVGPYGGVPAFDKLKVEDVKEAMLKGMEMKLKEIDAIANNTDAPTFENTFEKMEGSGAALDRAFNYYGILRGNLSSPEFREIQTELAPLFSEHESKITQNEKLFQRIKAVYDASLEQALPVDQQRVVDLTYISFSMNGAEMDDEEKAIYADLGKELSSLYTKFSNNVLHDEENYVSYLSKEQLGGLSDGFIKSAASIATDKGEEGKYAITNSRSSMSPFLTYSTERELRKQVWTNYYSRGDNGDEYDNNQLVAKILQLRKQKAKILGYKNFAEWRLQDRMAKTPENAIALMESVWPAAIARVGEEVKDMQALADANGDSITIEPWDYRFYAEKVRIEKYNLNSDEVKQYLQLDKLTEAMHYVAGRLFNYNFIALPKGTVPVFHEDVKVWEVTDKTSGENIGLWYLDPYAREGKRSGAWASTLRSHTTFDGKKNVLATNNSNFVKPAPGEALLVSWDDATTFFHEFGHALHFFSSNVKYPTLNSGVRDYTEFQSQ
;
A
#
# COMPACT_ATOMS: atom_id res chain seq x y z
N MET A 1 80.59 -22.69 54.97
CA MET A 1 80.37 -21.25 54.77
C MET A 1 79.54 -21.06 53.55
N GLN A 2 78.25 -20.97 53.74
CA GLN A 2 77.33 -19.82 53.58
C GLN A 2 77.34 -19.12 52.25
N LYS A 3 76.11 -19.17 51.67
CA LYS A 3 75.45 -18.26 50.75
C LYS A 3 75.52 -18.64 49.24
N CYS A 4 74.46 -19.22 48.71
CA CYS A 4 73.49 -18.52 47.84
C CYS A 4 72.41 -19.47 47.40
N LEU A 5 71.32 -19.51 48.11
CA LEU A 5 70.04 -20.03 47.66
C LEU A 5 69.03 -18.90 47.87
N ARG A 6 68.64 -18.24 46.78
CA ARG A 6 67.36 -17.50 46.66
C ARG A 6 67.37 -16.68 45.38
N THR A 7 66.86 -17.28 44.34
CA THR A 7 66.17 -16.51 43.23
C THR A 7 65.64 -17.49 42.18
N LYS A 8 64.59 -18.19 42.49
CA LYS A 8 63.73 -18.85 41.45
C LYS A 8 62.37 -19.17 42.07
N LEU A 9 61.53 -18.13 42.35
CA LEU A 9 60.10 -18.34 42.65
C LEU A 9 59.35 -17.01 42.65
N LEU A 10 59.25 -16.33 41.49
CA LEU A 10 58.41 -15.12 41.40
C LEU A 10 57.94 -14.77 39.98
N THR A 11 58.03 -15.72 39.03
CA THR A 11 57.61 -15.40 37.62
C THR A 11 56.39 -16.17 37.11
N VAL A 12 55.81 -17.10 37.88
CA VAL A 12 54.66 -17.91 37.42
C VAL A 12 53.29 -17.29 37.71
N PRO A 13 53.04 -16.50 38.78
CA PRO A 13 51.70 -15.95 38.96
C PRO A 13 51.36 -14.72 38.08
N PHE A 14 52.34 -14.07 37.41
CA PHE A 14 52.09 -12.87 36.63
C PHE A 14 51.61 -13.16 35.18
N ILE A 15 51.98 -14.30 34.62
CA ILE A 15 51.56 -14.73 33.27
C ILE A 15 50.12 -15.29 33.31
N MET A 16 49.72 -15.90 34.43
CA MET A 16 48.35 -16.43 34.58
C MET A 16 47.30 -15.33 34.85
N MET A 17 47.71 -14.15 35.36
CA MET A 17 46.84 -13.01 35.58
C MET A 17 46.65 -12.15 34.33
N LEU A 18 47.56 -12.19 33.34
CA LEU A 18 47.35 -11.52 32.04
C LEU A 18 46.46 -12.32 31.06
N MET A 19 46.34 -13.64 31.22
CA MET A 19 45.41 -14.45 30.40
C MET A 19 43.96 -14.38 30.92
N MET A 20 43.73 -14.03 32.18
CA MET A 20 42.36 -13.83 32.70
C MET A 20 41.80 -12.44 32.41
N LEU A 21 42.60 -11.47 32.03
CA LEU A 21 42.16 -10.14 31.59
C LEU A 21 41.86 -10.07 30.09
N SER A 22 42.33 -11.04 29.28
CA SER A 22 42.05 -11.10 27.84
C SER A 22 40.71 -11.76 27.52
N CYS A 23 40.12 -12.58 28.41
CA CYS A 23 38.81 -13.19 28.20
C CYS A 23 37.62 -12.34 28.65
N LYS A 24 37.84 -11.19 29.30
CA LYS A 24 36.77 -10.27 29.73
C LYS A 24 36.54 -9.10 28.74
N GLN A 25 37.38 -8.96 27.74
CA GLN A 25 37.25 -7.87 26.75
C GLN A 25 36.59 -8.31 25.42
N VAL A 26 36.35 -9.62 25.22
CA VAL A 26 35.70 -10.14 24.00
C VAL A 26 34.18 -10.28 24.16
N GLU A 27 33.65 -10.26 25.39
CA GLU A 27 32.18 -10.33 25.60
C GLU A 27 31.48 -8.96 25.70
N LYS A 28 32.20 -7.86 25.54
CA LYS A 28 31.61 -6.51 25.65
C LYS A 28 31.46 -5.75 24.34
N GLU A 29 31.91 -6.29 23.20
CA GLU A 29 31.79 -5.64 21.90
C GLU A 29 30.61 -6.14 21.04
N THR A 30 29.88 -7.18 21.47
CA THR A 30 28.76 -7.74 20.67
C THR A 30 27.37 -7.37 21.19
N GLU A 31 27.25 -6.63 22.28
CA GLU A 31 25.95 -6.25 22.87
C GLU A 31 25.54 -4.78 22.63
N ILE A 32 26.35 -3.97 21.96
CA ILE A 32 26.13 -2.51 21.88
C ILE A 32 25.48 -2.04 20.57
N THR A 33 25.27 -2.89 19.55
CA THR A 33 24.80 -2.42 18.25
C THR A 33 23.34 -2.79 17.89
N MET A 34 22.57 -3.45 18.75
CA MET A 34 21.22 -3.93 18.41
C MET A 34 20.05 -3.04 18.85
N GLU A 35 20.28 -1.93 19.54
CA GLU A 35 19.20 -1.06 20.07
C GLU A 35 18.92 0.19 19.23
N GLU A 36 19.57 0.41 18.09
CA GLU A 36 19.58 1.71 17.42
C GLU A 36 18.81 1.85 16.10
N ASN A 37 18.17 0.79 15.57
CA ASN A 37 17.47 0.94 14.29
C ASN A 37 16.29 1.92 14.43
N ILE A 38 16.43 3.08 13.80
CA ILE A 38 15.47 4.19 13.91
C ILE A 38 14.05 3.81 13.47
N LEU A 39 13.92 2.83 12.58
CA LEU A 39 12.63 2.39 12.04
C LEU A 39 11.78 1.64 13.07
N LEU A 40 12.40 1.12 14.13
CA LEU A 40 11.73 0.44 15.24
C LEU A 40 11.39 1.39 16.41
N LYS A 41 12.05 2.55 16.49
CA LYS A 41 11.90 3.49 17.62
C LYS A 41 10.52 4.13 17.63
N GLU A 42 10.04 4.47 18.82
CA GLU A 42 8.82 5.27 18.95
C GLU A 42 8.96 6.60 18.22
N TRP A 43 7.88 7.00 17.56
CA TRP A 43 7.84 8.29 16.90
C TRP A 43 7.70 9.39 17.95
N VAL A 44 8.56 10.39 17.83
CA VAL A 44 8.64 11.52 18.76
C VAL A 44 8.33 12.84 18.05
N GLY A 45 8.11 13.88 18.82
CA GLY A 45 7.87 15.23 18.33
C GLY A 45 6.39 15.67 18.38
N PRO A 46 6.01 16.68 17.59
CA PRO A 46 4.65 17.20 17.59
C PRO A 46 3.62 16.16 17.09
N TYR A 47 2.34 16.43 17.29
CA TYR A 47 1.23 15.60 16.82
C TYR A 47 1.22 14.17 17.39
N GLY A 48 1.76 13.96 18.57
CA GLY A 48 1.89 12.62 19.19
C GLY A 48 2.97 11.75 18.53
N GLY A 49 3.97 12.39 17.91
CA GLY A 49 5.04 11.75 17.14
C GLY A 49 4.66 11.48 15.69
N VAL A 50 5.66 11.57 14.82
CA VAL A 50 5.55 11.32 13.37
C VAL A 50 6.71 10.47 12.89
N PRO A 51 6.56 9.72 11.77
CA PRO A 51 7.67 8.93 11.22
C PRO A 51 8.89 9.79 10.90
N ALA A 52 10.08 9.31 11.25
CA ALA A 52 11.35 9.98 10.97
C ALA A 52 11.79 9.73 9.50
N PHE A 53 11.00 10.18 8.52
CA PHE A 53 11.27 9.97 7.10
C PHE A 53 12.60 10.59 6.63
N ASP A 54 13.06 11.64 7.29
CA ASP A 54 14.37 12.27 7.05
C ASP A 54 15.56 11.38 7.40
N LYS A 55 15.31 10.29 8.13
CA LYS A 55 16.33 9.30 8.54
C LYS A 55 16.10 7.91 7.91
N LEU A 56 15.12 7.79 7.02
CA LEU A 56 14.83 6.53 6.34
C LEU A 56 15.95 6.19 5.36
N LYS A 57 16.54 5.02 5.53
CA LYS A 57 17.52 4.44 4.63
C LYS A 57 17.10 3.03 4.25
N VAL A 58 17.33 2.67 2.99
CA VAL A 58 16.95 1.35 2.45
C VAL A 58 17.70 0.22 3.16
N GLU A 59 18.98 0.42 3.44
CA GLU A 59 19.84 -0.55 4.12
C GLU A 59 19.36 -0.96 5.52
N ASP A 60 18.64 -0.07 6.23
CA ASP A 60 18.15 -0.32 7.59
C ASP A 60 16.88 -1.18 7.64
N VAL A 61 16.18 -1.33 6.49
CA VAL A 61 14.84 -1.91 6.43
C VAL A 61 14.84 -3.40 6.74
N LYS A 62 15.75 -4.17 6.14
CA LYS A 62 15.79 -5.63 6.32
C LYS A 62 16.00 -5.99 7.79
N GLU A 63 16.97 -5.35 8.44
CA GLU A 63 17.24 -5.56 9.86
C GLU A 63 16.04 -5.17 10.73
N ALA A 64 15.43 -3.99 10.48
CA ALA A 64 14.27 -3.54 11.23
C ALA A 64 13.09 -4.53 11.11
N MET A 65 12.81 -5.04 9.92
CA MET A 65 11.72 -6.00 9.72
C MET A 65 11.99 -7.31 10.44
N LEU A 66 13.19 -7.88 10.31
CA LEU A 66 13.57 -9.13 11.00
C LEU A 66 13.48 -8.98 12.52
N LYS A 67 14.02 -7.88 13.06
CA LYS A 67 13.99 -7.60 14.49
C LYS A 67 12.58 -7.33 15.02
N GLY A 68 11.80 -6.55 14.27
CA GLY A 68 10.39 -6.29 14.61
C GLY A 68 9.55 -7.56 14.65
N MET A 69 9.76 -8.48 13.70
CA MET A 69 9.10 -9.80 13.68
C MET A 69 9.51 -10.65 14.91
N GLU A 70 10.79 -10.67 15.28
CA GLU A 70 11.27 -11.36 16.47
C GLU A 70 10.62 -10.79 17.75
N MET A 71 10.56 -9.47 17.87
CA MET A 71 9.93 -8.79 19.00
C MET A 71 8.46 -9.17 19.13
N LYS A 72 7.70 -9.09 18.03
CA LYS A 72 6.27 -9.45 18.01
C LYS A 72 6.06 -10.92 18.39
N LEU A 73 6.88 -11.84 17.90
CA LEU A 73 6.77 -13.26 18.28
C LEU A 73 7.02 -13.48 19.77
N LYS A 74 7.95 -12.76 20.40
CA LYS A 74 8.17 -12.83 21.85
C LYS A 74 6.97 -12.33 22.66
N GLU A 75 6.34 -11.25 22.20
CA GLU A 75 5.11 -10.72 22.82
C GLU A 75 3.95 -11.72 22.70
N ILE A 76 3.77 -12.31 21.52
CA ILE A 76 2.78 -13.37 21.26
C ILE A 76 3.05 -14.61 22.12
N ASP A 77 4.29 -15.05 22.22
CA ASP A 77 4.67 -16.21 23.06
C ASP A 77 4.39 -15.95 24.54
N ALA A 78 4.59 -14.72 25.02
CA ALA A 78 4.25 -14.34 26.40
C ALA A 78 2.72 -14.44 26.64
N ILE A 79 1.90 -14.03 25.67
CA ILE A 79 0.45 -14.18 25.75
C ILE A 79 0.05 -15.67 25.73
N ALA A 80 0.59 -16.43 24.77
CA ALA A 80 0.27 -17.84 24.57
C ALA A 80 0.63 -18.71 25.79
N ASN A 81 1.74 -18.39 26.48
CA ASN A 81 2.22 -19.14 27.63
C ASN A 81 1.74 -18.57 28.99
N ASN A 82 0.84 -17.58 29.00
CA ASN A 82 0.25 -17.08 30.24
C ASN A 82 -0.56 -18.22 30.91
N THR A 83 -0.27 -18.51 32.18
CA THR A 83 -0.89 -19.60 32.96
C THR A 83 -2.23 -19.22 33.57
N ASP A 84 -2.58 -17.93 33.60
CA ASP A 84 -3.87 -17.48 34.10
C ASP A 84 -4.99 -17.89 33.16
N ALA A 85 -6.20 -18.10 33.70
CA ALA A 85 -7.38 -18.38 32.88
C ALA A 85 -7.56 -17.30 31.79
N PRO A 86 -7.86 -17.68 30.54
CA PRO A 86 -8.02 -16.71 29.44
C PRO A 86 -9.17 -15.75 29.71
N THR A 87 -8.87 -14.45 29.58
CA THR A 87 -9.85 -13.35 29.62
C THR A 87 -9.65 -12.43 28.42
N PHE A 88 -10.58 -11.53 28.18
CA PHE A 88 -10.44 -10.50 27.14
C PHE A 88 -9.16 -9.67 27.38
N GLU A 89 -8.93 -9.23 28.61
CA GLU A 89 -7.80 -8.35 28.97
C GLU A 89 -6.45 -9.05 28.82
N ASN A 90 -6.32 -10.31 29.29
CA ASN A 90 -5.02 -11.00 29.27
C ASN A 90 -4.74 -11.76 27.97
N THR A 91 -5.66 -11.72 27.01
CA THR A 91 -5.53 -12.34 25.68
C THR A 91 -5.68 -11.28 24.59
N PHE A 92 -6.88 -10.74 24.39
CA PHE A 92 -7.17 -9.84 23.28
C PHE A 92 -6.55 -8.43 23.46
N GLU A 93 -6.69 -7.80 24.64
CA GLU A 93 -6.03 -6.50 24.85
C GLU A 93 -4.51 -6.60 24.78
N LYS A 94 -3.93 -7.74 25.20
CA LYS A 94 -2.49 -7.96 25.02
C LYS A 94 -2.10 -8.13 23.55
N MET A 95 -2.95 -8.78 22.75
CA MET A 95 -2.76 -8.88 21.30
C MET A 95 -2.90 -7.51 20.61
N GLU A 96 -3.90 -6.71 20.98
CA GLU A 96 -4.09 -5.34 20.45
C GLU A 96 -2.87 -4.44 20.71
N GLY A 97 -2.16 -4.65 21.80
CA GLY A 97 -0.94 -3.91 22.14
C GLY A 97 0.36 -4.49 21.57
N SER A 98 0.29 -5.69 20.95
CA SER A 98 1.51 -6.38 20.48
C SER A 98 1.94 -5.91 19.08
N GLY A 99 3.25 -5.94 18.82
CA GLY A 99 3.83 -5.69 17.50
C GLY A 99 4.04 -4.22 17.15
N ALA A 100 3.87 -3.28 18.05
CA ALA A 100 3.97 -1.85 17.77
C ALA A 100 5.29 -1.44 17.08
N ALA A 101 6.42 -2.08 17.41
CA ALA A 101 7.71 -1.82 16.77
C ALA A 101 7.71 -2.31 15.30
N LEU A 102 7.17 -3.50 15.05
CA LEU A 102 7.03 -4.05 13.70
C LEU A 102 6.10 -3.19 12.85
N ASP A 103 4.98 -2.70 13.42
CA ASP A 103 4.02 -1.85 12.70
C ASP A 103 4.68 -0.52 12.27
N ARG A 104 5.54 0.06 13.11
CA ARG A 104 6.34 1.24 12.72
C ARG A 104 7.27 0.92 11.54
N ALA A 105 8.00 -0.20 11.59
CA ALA A 105 8.87 -0.62 10.50
C ALA A 105 8.07 -0.89 9.21
N PHE A 106 6.88 -1.49 9.29
CA PHE A 106 5.99 -1.69 8.15
C PHE A 106 5.52 -0.39 7.50
N ASN A 107 5.36 0.69 8.24
CA ASN A 107 5.04 2.00 7.66
C ASN A 107 6.15 2.49 6.73
N TYR A 108 7.42 2.43 7.16
CA TYR A 108 8.57 2.79 6.31
C TYR A 108 8.71 1.85 5.11
N TYR A 109 8.58 0.54 5.34
CA TYR A 109 8.55 -0.46 4.26
C TYR A 109 7.43 -0.17 3.25
N GLY A 110 6.24 0.21 3.72
CA GLY A 110 5.09 0.56 2.88
C GLY A 110 5.35 1.77 1.98
N ILE A 111 5.99 2.81 2.51
CA ILE A 111 6.40 4.00 1.74
C ILE A 111 7.45 3.62 0.68
N LEU A 112 8.47 2.85 1.03
CA LEU A 112 9.45 2.39 0.06
C LEU A 112 8.79 1.54 -1.04
N ARG A 113 7.88 0.64 -0.68
CA ARG A 113 7.17 -0.20 -1.65
C ARG A 113 6.25 0.58 -2.59
N GLY A 114 5.57 1.60 -2.09
CA GLY A 114 4.54 2.32 -2.83
C GLY A 114 5.04 3.59 -3.52
N ASN A 115 5.95 4.31 -2.87
CA ASN A 115 6.30 5.67 -3.25
C ASN A 115 7.76 5.86 -3.67
N LEU A 116 8.68 5.00 -3.21
CA LEU A 116 10.14 5.18 -3.37
C LEU A 116 10.86 3.85 -3.67
N SER A 117 10.28 2.99 -4.48
CA SER A 117 10.87 1.70 -4.80
C SER A 117 12.17 1.88 -5.62
N SER A 118 13.26 1.33 -5.12
CA SER A 118 14.55 1.26 -5.80
C SER A 118 14.88 -0.21 -6.16
N PRO A 119 15.81 -0.46 -7.10
CA PRO A 119 16.29 -1.81 -7.37
C PRO A 119 16.78 -2.53 -6.09
N GLU A 120 17.56 -1.84 -5.27
CA GLU A 120 18.03 -2.36 -3.97
C GLU A 120 16.87 -2.73 -3.03
N PHE A 121 15.87 -1.88 -2.91
CA PHE A 121 14.69 -2.18 -2.09
C PHE A 121 13.91 -3.39 -2.64
N ARG A 122 13.81 -3.55 -3.96
CA ARG A 122 13.13 -4.70 -4.59
C ARG A 122 13.81 -6.04 -4.28
N GLU A 123 15.14 -6.04 -4.12
CA GLU A 123 15.88 -7.21 -3.64
C GLU A 123 15.49 -7.55 -2.19
N ILE A 124 15.53 -6.55 -1.29
CA ILE A 124 15.09 -6.70 0.10
C ILE A 124 13.64 -7.17 0.18
N GLN A 125 12.75 -6.61 -0.63
CA GLN A 125 11.34 -7.00 -0.71
C GLN A 125 11.18 -8.48 -1.10
N THR A 126 11.95 -8.94 -2.07
CA THR A 126 11.93 -10.33 -2.53
C THR A 126 12.37 -11.29 -1.43
N GLU A 127 13.42 -10.96 -0.70
CA GLU A 127 13.91 -11.77 0.43
C GLU A 127 12.93 -11.81 1.61
N LEU A 128 12.30 -10.67 1.94
CA LEU A 128 11.39 -10.56 3.09
C LEU A 128 10.01 -11.18 2.84
N ALA A 129 9.55 -11.25 1.60
CA ALA A 129 8.20 -11.71 1.29
C ALA A 129 7.85 -13.11 1.87
N PRO A 130 8.67 -14.17 1.69
CA PRO A 130 8.42 -15.45 2.31
C PRO A 130 8.51 -15.42 3.84
N LEU A 131 9.38 -14.56 4.41
CA LEU A 131 9.57 -14.43 5.86
C LEU A 131 8.36 -13.78 6.54
N PHE A 132 7.70 -12.83 5.87
CA PHE A 132 6.43 -12.27 6.36
C PHE A 132 5.33 -13.34 6.44
N SER A 133 5.22 -14.17 5.40
CA SER A 133 4.25 -15.27 5.40
C SER A 133 4.55 -16.30 6.48
N GLU A 134 5.83 -16.61 6.71
CA GLU A 134 6.24 -17.52 7.78
C GLU A 134 5.94 -16.94 9.16
N HIS A 135 6.25 -15.65 9.38
CA HIS A 135 5.96 -14.95 10.62
C HIS A 135 4.46 -14.96 10.94
N GLU A 136 3.61 -14.65 9.95
CA GLU A 136 2.16 -14.68 10.11
C GLU A 136 1.66 -16.10 10.44
N SER A 137 2.20 -17.12 9.76
CA SER A 137 1.85 -18.51 10.04
C SER A 137 2.25 -18.94 11.45
N LYS A 138 3.39 -18.50 11.97
CA LYS A 138 3.82 -18.78 13.36
C LYS A 138 2.86 -18.20 14.40
N ILE A 139 2.22 -17.07 14.10
CA ILE A 139 1.22 -16.47 14.99
C ILE A 139 -0.13 -17.19 14.86
N THR A 140 -0.67 -17.27 13.64
CA THR A 140 -2.02 -17.79 13.40
C THR A 140 -2.15 -19.29 13.67
N GLN A 141 -1.06 -20.05 13.59
CA GLN A 141 -1.00 -21.49 13.86
C GLN A 141 -0.45 -21.82 15.26
N ASN A 142 -0.23 -20.82 16.12
CA ASN A 142 0.18 -21.06 17.50
C ASN A 142 -0.99 -21.66 18.29
N GLU A 143 -0.90 -22.96 18.59
CA GLU A 143 -1.95 -23.72 19.23
C GLU A 143 -2.34 -23.14 20.61
N LYS A 144 -1.35 -22.81 21.45
CA LYS A 144 -1.61 -22.26 22.79
C LYS A 144 -2.33 -20.91 22.71
N LEU A 145 -1.93 -20.05 21.78
CA LEU A 145 -2.59 -18.77 21.55
C LEU A 145 -4.03 -19.01 21.08
N PHE A 146 -4.24 -19.90 20.12
CA PHE A 146 -5.57 -20.19 19.60
C PHE A 146 -6.49 -20.79 20.68
N GLN A 147 -5.99 -21.68 21.55
CA GLN A 147 -6.77 -22.19 22.68
C GLN A 147 -7.24 -21.07 23.60
N ARG A 148 -6.41 -20.05 23.86
CA ARG A 148 -6.81 -18.89 24.67
C ARG A 148 -7.87 -18.06 23.96
N ILE A 149 -7.69 -17.78 22.66
CA ILE A 149 -8.67 -17.06 21.82
C ILE A 149 -10.01 -17.80 21.84
N LYS A 150 -9.99 -19.11 21.59
CA LYS A 150 -11.19 -19.95 21.54
C LYS A 150 -11.91 -19.98 22.89
N ALA A 151 -11.19 -20.09 23.99
CA ALA A 151 -11.78 -20.12 25.32
C ALA A 151 -12.55 -18.82 25.64
N VAL A 152 -12.02 -17.65 25.27
CA VAL A 152 -12.71 -16.38 25.45
C VAL A 152 -13.89 -16.25 24.49
N TYR A 153 -13.72 -16.68 23.22
CA TYR A 153 -14.80 -16.70 22.24
C TYR A 153 -15.98 -17.56 22.71
N ASP A 154 -15.72 -18.80 23.11
CA ASP A 154 -16.77 -19.71 23.61
C ASP A 154 -17.49 -19.13 24.83
N ALA A 155 -16.75 -18.57 25.78
CA ALA A 155 -17.33 -17.92 26.97
C ALA A 155 -18.19 -16.69 26.61
N SER A 156 -17.81 -15.94 25.55
CA SER A 156 -18.56 -14.76 25.10
C SER A 156 -19.91 -15.11 24.45
N LEU A 157 -20.09 -16.34 23.99
CA LEU A 157 -21.38 -16.82 23.48
C LEU A 157 -22.41 -17.06 24.61
N GLU A 158 -21.92 -17.35 25.81
CA GLU A 158 -22.78 -17.56 27.00
C GLU A 158 -22.97 -16.24 27.77
N GLN A 159 -21.92 -15.43 27.87
CA GLN A 159 -21.93 -14.14 28.56
C GLN A 159 -21.38 -13.04 27.64
N ALA A 160 -22.27 -12.24 27.07
CA ALA A 160 -21.93 -11.20 26.14
C ALA A 160 -20.95 -10.17 26.73
N LEU A 161 -19.91 -9.84 25.96
CA LEU A 161 -18.98 -8.77 26.22
C LEU A 161 -19.57 -7.41 25.76
N PRO A 162 -18.98 -6.27 26.17
CA PRO A 162 -19.23 -4.98 25.51
C PRO A 162 -19.11 -5.11 23.98
N VAL A 163 -19.93 -4.34 23.25
CA VAL A 163 -20.09 -4.52 21.79
C VAL A 163 -18.77 -4.43 21.02
N ASP A 164 -17.88 -3.51 21.39
CA ASP A 164 -16.57 -3.33 20.81
C ASP A 164 -15.63 -4.52 21.11
N GLN A 165 -15.64 -5.00 22.34
CA GLN A 165 -14.87 -6.19 22.74
C GLN A 165 -15.38 -7.45 22.04
N GLN A 166 -16.70 -7.66 22.00
CA GLN A 166 -17.30 -8.79 21.27
C GLN A 166 -16.87 -8.77 19.80
N ARG A 167 -16.89 -7.59 19.17
CA ARG A 167 -16.45 -7.47 17.77
C ARG A 167 -14.98 -7.81 17.57
N VAL A 168 -14.09 -7.40 18.47
CA VAL A 168 -12.67 -7.79 18.44
C VAL A 168 -12.52 -9.31 18.56
N VAL A 169 -13.25 -9.92 19.51
CA VAL A 169 -13.23 -11.39 19.71
C VAL A 169 -13.69 -12.12 18.45
N ASP A 170 -14.83 -11.71 17.86
CA ASP A 170 -15.39 -12.33 16.67
C ASP A 170 -14.43 -12.24 15.47
N LEU A 171 -13.89 -11.04 15.20
CA LEU A 171 -12.97 -10.82 14.08
C LEU A 171 -11.69 -11.61 14.24
N THR A 172 -11.13 -11.65 15.45
CA THR A 172 -9.89 -12.38 15.72
C THR A 172 -10.11 -13.89 15.59
N TYR A 173 -11.18 -14.43 16.20
CA TYR A 173 -11.49 -15.85 16.11
C TYR A 173 -11.70 -16.29 14.65
N ILE A 174 -12.52 -15.56 13.88
CA ILE A 174 -12.74 -15.81 12.45
C ILE A 174 -11.42 -15.75 11.68
N SER A 175 -10.58 -14.76 11.95
CA SER A 175 -9.28 -14.63 11.29
C SER A 175 -8.38 -15.83 11.52
N PHE A 176 -8.27 -16.30 12.76
CA PHE A 176 -7.45 -17.47 13.09
C PHE A 176 -8.02 -18.77 12.47
N SER A 177 -9.31 -19.02 12.59
CA SER A 177 -9.96 -20.19 12.00
C SER A 177 -9.82 -20.22 10.47
N MET A 178 -10.03 -19.08 9.80
CA MET A 178 -9.84 -18.97 8.34
C MET A 178 -8.39 -19.13 7.87
N ASN A 179 -7.41 -18.98 8.76
CA ASN A 179 -5.99 -19.11 8.44
C ASN A 179 -5.35 -20.39 9.03
N GLY A 180 -6.18 -21.39 9.36
CA GLY A 180 -5.73 -22.75 9.63
C GLY A 180 -5.34 -23.02 11.08
N ALA A 181 -5.82 -22.23 12.06
CA ALA A 181 -5.55 -22.47 13.46
C ALA A 181 -6.04 -23.85 13.96
N GLU A 182 -7.09 -24.36 13.34
CA GLU A 182 -7.73 -25.66 13.69
C GLU A 182 -7.16 -26.88 12.95
N MET A 183 -6.19 -26.66 12.03
CA MET A 183 -5.52 -27.73 11.28
C MET A 183 -4.61 -28.56 12.18
N ASP A 184 -4.36 -29.81 11.75
CA ASP A 184 -3.28 -30.62 12.33
C ASP A 184 -1.88 -30.13 11.90
N ASP A 185 -0.83 -30.71 12.49
CA ASP A 185 0.55 -30.24 12.25
C ASP A 185 1.03 -30.47 10.81
N GLU A 186 0.57 -31.54 10.14
CA GLU A 186 0.91 -31.81 8.74
C GLU A 186 0.24 -30.80 7.81
N GLU A 187 -1.05 -30.53 8.01
CA GLU A 187 -1.81 -29.54 7.27
C GLU A 187 -1.26 -28.12 7.48
N LYS A 188 -0.90 -27.76 8.73
CA LYS A 188 -0.26 -26.49 9.07
C LYS A 188 1.05 -26.27 8.31
N ALA A 189 1.90 -27.30 8.25
CA ALA A 189 3.16 -27.24 7.51
C ALA A 189 2.92 -26.97 6.01
N ILE A 190 2.01 -27.74 5.39
CA ILE A 190 1.65 -27.56 3.97
C ILE A 190 1.07 -26.15 3.74
N TYR A 191 0.16 -25.70 4.61
CA TYR A 191 -0.44 -24.36 4.50
C TYR A 191 0.59 -23.24 4.57
N ALA A 192 1.56 -23.35 5.48
CA ALA A 192 2.65 -22.39 5.63
C ALA A 192 3.54 -22.34 4.37
N ASP A 193 3.89 -23.49 3.80
CA ASP A 193 4.71 -23.56 2.57
C ASP A 193 3.97 -22.96 1.37
N LEU A 194 2.68 -23.27 1.20
CA LEU A 194 1.83 -22.62 0.19
C LEU A 194 1.79 -21.10 0.38
N GLY A 195 1.74 -20.63 1.61
CA GLY A 195 1.77 -19.20 1.95
C GLY A 195 3.07 -18.51 1.54
N LYS A 196 4.22 -19.12 1.85
CA LYS A 196 5.56 -18.63 1.48
C LYS A 196 5.71 -18.52 -0.04
N GLU A 197 5.34 -19.58 -0.77
CA GLU A 197 5.43 -19.60 -2.24
C GLU A 197 4.51 -18.52 -2.85
N LEU A 198 3.27 -18.40 -2.40
CA LEU A 198 2.35 -17.35 -2.85
C LEU A 198 2.89 -15.94 -2.59
N SER A 199 3.45 -15.69 -1.41
CA SER A 199 4.01 -14.38 -1.06
C SER A 199 5.15 -13.97 -2.01
N SER A 200 6.04 -14.92 -2.32
CA SER A 200 7.13 -14.70 -3.28
C SER A 200 6.61 -14.43 -4.69
N LEU A 201 5.60 -15.20 -5.14
CA LEU A 201 5.00 -15.02 -6.47
C LEU A 201 4.26 -13.69 -6.59
N TYR A 202 3.54 -13.23 -5.56
CA TYR A 202 2.88 -11.92 -5.56
C TYR A 202 3.88 -10.77 -5.64
N THR A 203 4.99 -10.89 -4.93
CA THR A 203 6.07 -9.90 -4.97
C THR A 203 6.69 -9.85 -6.36
N LYS A 204 7.02 -11.01 -6.95
CA LYS A 204 7.55 -11.08 -8.31
C LYS A 204 6.57 -10.51 -9.34
N PHE A 205 5.27 -10.87 -9.24
CA PHE A 205 4.22 -10.32 -10.12
C PHE A 205 4.21 -8.78 -10.10
N SER A 206 4.21 -8.20 -8.90
CA SER A 206 4.16 -6.74 -8.74
C SER A 206 5.42 -6.05 -9.28
N ASN A 207 6.58 -6.64 -9.05
CA ASN A 207 7.86 -6.10 -9.53
C ASN A 207 7.97 -6.18 -11.07
N ASN A 208 7.45 -7.24 -11.69
CA ASN A 208 7.41 -7.35 -13.14
C ASN A 208 6.52 -6.28 -13.78
N VAL A 209 5.32 -6.02 -13.20
CA VAL A 209 4.44 -4.94 -13.67
C VAL A 209 5.12 -3.57 -13.52
N LEU A 210 5.78 -3.32 -12.39
CA LEU A 210 6.50 -2.06 -12.16
C LEU A 210 7.65 -1.88 -13.15
N HIS A 211 8.39 -2.97 -13.46
CA HIS A 211 9.43 -2.93 -14.49
C HIS A 211 8.88 -2.42 -15.82
N ASP A 212 7.73 -2.92 -16.27
CA ASP A 212 7.13 -2.50 -17.53
C ASP A 212 6.59 -1.06 -17.48
N GLU A 213 6.10 -0.61 -16.32
CA GLU A 213 5.72 0.79 -16.12
C GLU A 213 6.91 1.75 -16.27
N GLU A 214 8.10 1.35 -15.81
CA GLU A 214 9.32 2.16 -15.85
C GLU A 214 10.03 2.14 -17.21
N ASN A 215 9.98 1.01 -17.94
CA ASN A 215 10.85 0.76 -19.10
C ASN A 215 10.15 0.87 -20.46
N TYR A 216 8.83 0.67 -20.56
CA TYR A 216 8.11 0.85 -21.82
C TYR A 216 7.73 2.32 -22.03
N VAL A 217 8.63 3.07 -22.68
CA VAL A 217 8.42 4.48 -23.01
C VAL A 217 8.31 4.65 -24.53
N SER A 218 7.25 5.32 -25.00
CA SER A 218 7.11 5.68 -26.41
C SER A 218 7.66 7.07 -26.66
N TYR A 219 8.70 7.18 -27.49
CA TYR A 219 9.30 8.47 -27.86
C TYR A 219 8.75 8.95 -29.19
N LEU A 220 8.27 10.19 -29.21
CA LEU A 220 7.67 10.85 -30.37
C LEU A 220 8.62 11.88 -30.96
N SER A 221 8.53 12.11 -32.27
CA SER A 221 9.09 13.29 -32.94
C SER A 221 8.10 14.47 -32.89
N LYS A 222 8.56 15.66 -33.29
CA LYS A 222 7.72 16.86 -33.34
C LYS A 222 6.53 16.74 -34.29
N GLU A 223 6.68 16.00 -35.38
CA GLU A 223 5.64 15.76 -36.38
C GLU A 223 4.50 14.87 -35.88
N GLN A 224 4.73 14.12 -34.79
CA GLN A 224 3.79 13.13 -34.20
C GLN A 224 2.99 13.71 -33.02
N LEU A 225 2.99 15.02 -32.83
CA LEU A 225 2.33 15.69 -31.70
C LEU A 225 0.88 16.14 -32.01
N GLY A 226 0.33 15.75 -33.15
CA GLY A 226 -1.00 16.16 -33.57
C GLY A 226 -2.07 15.88 -32.50
N GLY A 227 -2.91 16.88 -32.20
CA GLY A 227 -4.02 16.81 -31.24
C GLY A 227 -3.63 16.99 -29.76
N LEU A 228 -2.34 16.97 -29.42
CA LEU A 228 -1.88 17.10 -28.03
C LEU A 228 -1.84 18.57 -27.59
N SER A 229 -2.20 18.84 -26.34
CA SER A 229 -2.13 20.19 -25.77
C SER A 229 -0.69 20.65 -25.50
N ASP A 230 -0.45 21.97 -25.55
CA ASP A 230 0.88 22.57 -25.28
C ASP A 230 1.44 22.15 -23.92
N GLY A 231 0.59 22.07 -22.89
CA GLY A 231 1.01 21.64 -21.55
C GLY A 231 1.47 20.18 -21.52
N PHE A 232 0.76 19.30 -22.22
CA PHE A 232 1.14 17.89 -22.36
C PHE A 232 2.46 17.74 -23.13
N ILE A 233 2.61 18.48 -24.23
CA ILE A 233 3.83 18.49 -25.06
C ILE A 233 5.04 18.94 -24.26
N LYS A 234 4.93 20.01 -23.47
CA LYS A 234 6.01 20.50 -22.59
C LYS A 234 6.41 19.45 -21.55
N SER A 235 5.43 18.81 -20.90
CA SER A 235 5.69 17.75 -19.93
C SER A 235 6.38 16.56 -20.57
N ALA A 236 5.91 16.11 -21.75
CA ALA A 236 6.52 15.01 -22.49
C ALA A 236 7.97 15.32 -22.93
N ALA A 237 8.26 16.58 -23.31
CA ALA A 237 9.62 17.03 -23.63
C ALA A 237 10.53 17.01 -22.39
N SER A 238 10.03 17.47 -21.23
CA SER A 238 10.79 17.43 -19.97
C SER A 238 11.14 16.01 -19.57
N ILE A 239 10.17 15.09 -19.62
CA ILE A 239 10.39 13.66 -19.30
C ILE A 239 11.40 13.04 -20.27
N ALA A 240 11.35 13.36 -21.56
CA ALA A 240 12.32 12.86 -22.53
C ALA A 240 13.73 13.35 -22.21
N THR A 241 13.89 14.63 -21.85
CA THR A 241 15.16 15.20 -21.42
C THR A 241 15.71 14.52 -20.17
N ASP A 242 14.86 14.29 -19.15
CA ASP A 242 15.24 13.61 -17.91
C ASP A 242 15.70 12.15 -18.17
N LYS A 243 15.18 11.52 -19.24
CA LYS A 243 15.57 10.19 -19.70
C LYS A 243 16.72 10.18 -20.72
N GLY A 244 17.36 11.33 -20.98
CA GLY A 244 18.50 11.44 -21.90
C GLY A 244 18.15 11.49 -23.38
N GLU A 245 16.88 11.71 -23.75
CA GLU A 245 16.36 11.73 -25.11
C GLU A 245 15.96 13.15 -25.54
N GLU A 246 16.91 14.09 -25.45
CA GLU A 246 16.69 15.48 -25.83
C GLU A 246 16.14 15.64 -27.26
N GLY A 247 15.18 16.55 -27.42
CA GLY A 247 14.52 16.83 -28.71
C GLY A 247 13.40 15.86 -29.07
N LYS A 248 13.14 14.84 -28.24
CA LYS A 248 11.98 13.94 -28.33
C LYS A 248 10.91 14.28 -27.30
N TYR A 249 9.80 13.54 -27.34
CA TYR A 249 8.68 13.69 -26.43
C TYR A 249 8.32 12.30 -25.90
N ALA A 250 8.40 12.10 -24.59
CA ALA A 250 8.23 10.78 -23.95
C ALA A 250 6.80 10.58 -23.46
N ILE A 251 6.17 9.52 -23.91
CA ILE A 251 4.92 8.98 -23.35
C ILE A 251 5.28 7.79 -22.48
N THR A 252 5.19 7.98 -21.17
CA THR A 252 5.49 6.93 -20.19
C THR A 252 4.34 5.93 -20.08
N ASN A 253 4.63 4.73 -19.55
CA ASN A 253 3.66 3.66 -19.38
C ASN A 253 2.78 3.82 -18.12
N SER A 254 2.54 5.06 -17.70
CA SER A 254 1.66 5.43 -16.60
C SER A 254 0.28 5.88 -17.10
N ARG A 255 -0.76 5.73 -16.26
CA ARG A 255 -2.13 6.16 -16.61
C ARG A 255 -2.19 7.64 -16.97
N SER A 256 -1.54 8.50 -16.21
CA SER A 256 -1.53 9.96 -16.41
C SER A 256 -0.87 10.41 -17.71
N SER A 257 0.03 9.61 -18.28
CA SER A 257 0.65 9.85 -19.58
C SER A 257 -0.16 9.19 -20.71
N MET A 258 -0.53 7.92 -20.54
CA MET A 258 -1.27 7.14 -21.53
C MET A 258 -2.66 7.70 -21.82
N SER A 259 -3.45 8.01 -20.79
CA SER A 259 -4.87 8.38 -20.98
C SER A 259 -5.05 9.67 -21.79
N PRO A 260 -4.37 10.80 -21.51
CA PRO A 260 -4.45 11.98 -22.35
C PRO A 260 -3.94 11.72 -23.78
N PHE A 261 -2.88 10.94 -23.95
CA PHE A 261 -2.37 10.58 -25.25
C PHE A 261 -3.41 9.84 -26.10
N LEU A 262 -4.07 8.82 -25.54
CA LEU A 262 -5.13 8.07 -26.22
C LEU A 262 -6.38 8.91 -26.49
N THR A 263 -6.63 9.95 -25.69
CA THR A 263 -7.80 10.82 -25.86
C THR A 263 -7.61 11.83 -26.99
N TYR A 264 -6.39 12.38 -27.13
CA TYR A 264 -6.20 13.55 -27.99
C TYR A 264 -5.31 13.30 -29.20
N SER A 265 -4.36 12.37 -29.15
CA SER A 265 -3.44 12.14 -30.26
C SER A 265 -4.17 11.73 -31.54
N THR A 266 -3.87 12.41 -32.67
CA THR A 266 -4.37 12.06 -34.00
C THR A 266 -3.67 10.84 -34.60
N GLU A 267 -2.51 10.45 -34.04
CA GLU A 267 -1.66 9.37 -34.56
C GLU A 267 -2.19 7.99 -34.12
N ARG A 268 -3.06 7.39 -34.95
CA ARG A 268 -3.75 6.12 -34.60
C ARG A 268 -2.81 4.98 -34.27
N GLU A 269 -1.75 4.78 -35.08
CA GLU A 269 -0.78 3.69 -34.84
C GLU A 269 0.01 3.91 -33.55
N LEU A 270 0.31 5.15 -33.16
CA LEU A 270 0.92 5.45 -31.88
C LEU A 270 -0.06 5.28 -30.72
N ARG A 271 -1.36 5.60 -30.90
CA ARG A 271 -2.37 5.24 -29.89
C ARG A 271 -2.39 3.72 -29.65
N LYS A 272 -2.37 2.92 -30.74
CA LYS A 272 -2.29 1.46 -30.64
C LYS A 272 -1.05 1.01 -29.87
N GLN A 273 0.12 1.55 -30.19
CA GLN A 273 1.37 1.22 -29.51
C GLN A 273 1.31 1.56 -28.03
N VAL A 274 0.91 2.78 -27.66
CA VAL A 274 0.82 3.23 -26.26
C VAL A 274 -0.23 2.42 -25.49
N TRP A 275 -1.38 2.12 -26.12
CA TRP A 275 -2.40 1.25 -25.55
C TRP A 275 -1.86 -0.15 -25.29
N THR A 276 -1.19 -0.75 -26.28
CA THR A 276 -0.60 -2.09 -26.16
C THR A 276 0.42 -2.12 -25.03
N ASN A 277 1.38 -1.19 -24.99
CA ASN A 277 2.38 -1.13 -23.91
C ASN A 277 1.72 -1.07 -22.53
N TYR A 278 0.67 -0.26 -22.38
CA TYR A 278 0.00 -0.08 -21.11
C TYR A 278 -0.79 -1.32 -20.66
N TYR A 279 -1.56 -1.92 -21.55
CA TYR A 279 -2.43 -3.05 -21.22
C TYR A 279 -1.74 -4.41 -21.26
N SER A 280 -0.53 -4.50 -21.85
CA SER A 280 0.30 -5.71 -21.87
C SER A 280 1.37 -5.73 -20.77
N ARG A 281 1.27 -4.88 -19.74
CA ARG A 281 2.23 -4.92 -18.63
C ARG A 281 2.20 -6.28 -17.95
N GLY A 282 3.38 -6.93 -17.86
CA GLY A 282 3.53 -8.29 -17.38
C GLY A 282 3.04 -9.37 -18.36
N ASP A 283 2.84 -9.04 -19.64
CA ASP A 283 2.40 -9.96 -20.71
C ASP A 283 3.15 -9.66 -22.02
N ASN A 284 4.47 -9.57 -21.94
CA ASN A 284 5.32 -9.21 -23.09
C ASN A 284 6.16 -10.39 -23.61
N GLY A 285 6.04 -11.59 -23.02
CA GLY A 285 6.76 -12.78 -23.42
C GLY A 285 8.27 -12.75 -23.13
N ASP A 286 8.70 -11.87 -22.23
CA ASP A 286 10.08 -11.69 -21.77
C ASP A 286 10.29 -12.26 -20.35
N GLU A 287 11.41 -11.93 -19.72
CA GLU A 287 11.73 -12.39 -18.35
C GLU A 287 10.82 -11.78 -17.25
N TYR A 288 10.07 -10.72 -17.58
CA TYR A 288 9.11 -10.04 -16.71
C TYR A 288 7.66 -10.46 -16.98
N ASP A 289 7.46 -11.47 -17.83
CA ASP A 289 6.14 -12.03 -18.14
C ASP A 289 5.52 -12.72 -16.91
N ASN A 290 4.25 -12.40 -16.64
CA ASN A 290 3.50 -12.90 -15.50
C ASN A 290 2.58 -14.10 -15.81
N ASN A 291 2.45 -14.54 -17.06
CA ASN A 291 1.47 -15.56 -17.44
C ASN A 291 1.67 -16.88 -16.67
N GLN A 292 2.91 -17.34 -16.57
CA GLN A 292 3.23 -18.56 -15.82
C GLN A 292 3.03 -18.36 -14.31
N LEU A 293 3.32 -17.14 -13.80
CA LEU A 293 3.08 -16.81 -12.40
C LEU A 293 1.59 -16.83 -12.07
N VAL A 294 0.74 -16.27 -12.94
CA VAL A 294 -0.72 -16.28 -12.77
C VAL A 294 -1.24 -17.72 -12.68
N ALA A 295 -0.84 -18.59 -13.61
CA ALA A 295 -1.24 -19.99 -13.59
C ALA A 295 -0.83 -20.69 -12.28
N LYS A 296 0.40 -20.46 -11.84
CA LYS A 296 0.92 -21.04 -10.57
C LYS A 296 0.20 -20.48 -9.35
N ILE A 297 -0.03 -19.16 -9.28
CA ILE A 297 -0.78 -18.50 -8.20
C ILE A 297 -2.18 -19.09 -8.09
N LEU A 298 -2.90 -19.25 -9.19
CA LEU A 298 -4.26 -19.82 -9.19
C LEU A 298 -4.25 -21.28 -8.69
N GLN A 299 -3.25 -22.07 -9.10
CA GLN A 299 -3.10 -23.46 -8.63
C GLN A 299 -2.86 -23.51 -7.12
N LEU A 300 -1.95 -22.68 -6.58
CA LEU A 300 -1.65 -22.63 -5.14
C LEU A 300 -2.83 -22.09 -4.33
N ARG A 301 -3.56 -21.09 -4.82
CA ARG A 301 -4.80 -20.61 -4.20
C ARG A 301 -5.85 -21.72 -4.09
N LYS A 302 -6.01 -22.53 -5.14
CA LYS A 302 -6.92 -23.70 -5.12
C LYS A 302 -6.47 -24.72 -4.07
N GLN A 303 -5.19 -25.02 -3.97
CA GLN A 303 -4.65 -25.95 -2.97
C GLN A 303 -4.88 -25.41 -1.56
N LYS A 304 -4.60 -24.12 -1.33
CA LYS A 304 -4.78 -23.45 -0.04
C LYS A 304 -6.26 -23.47 0.41
N ALA A 305 -7.19 -23.17 -0.49
CA ALA A 305 -8.62 -23.27 -0.18
C ALA A 305 -9.06 -24.69 0.15
N LYS A 306 -8.54 -25.68 -0.60
CA LYS A 306 -8.89 -27.09 -0.39
C LYS A 306 -8.43 -27.62 0.96
N ILE A 307 -7.21 -27.30 1.42
CA ILE A 307 -6.69 -27.73 2.71
C ILE A 307 -7.50 -27.12 3.87
N LEU A 308 -8.05 -25.91 3.68
CA LEU A 308 -8.98 -25.26 4.60
C LEU A 308 -10.42 -25.81 4.54
N GLY A 309 -10.70 -26.81 3.69
CA GLY A 309 -12.02 -27.43 3.56
C GLY A 309 -12.99 -26.70 2.63
N TYR A 310 -12.57 -25.64 1.92
CA TYR A 310 -13.41 -24.88 0.99
C TYR A 310 -13.36 -25.45 -0.43
N LYS A 311 -14.46 -25.35 -1.18
CA LYS A 311 -14.53 -25.83 -2.56
C LYS A 311 -13.61 -25.03 -3.50
N ASN A 312 -13.46 -23.74 -3.25
CA ASN A 312 -12.66 -22.83 -4.06
C ASN A 312 -12.19 -21.60 -3.26
N PHE A 313 -11.32 -20.80 -3.86
CA PHE A 313 -10.73 -19.63 -3.23
C PHE A 313 -11.77 -18.54 -2.91
N ALA A 314 -12.79 -18.36 -3.75
CA ALA A 314 -13.83 -17.36 -3.52
C ALA A 314 -14.70 -17.71 -2.32
N GLU A 315 -15.11 -18.99 -2.18
CA GLU A 315 -15.87 -19.46 -1.01
C GLU A 315 -15.09 -19.18 0.28
N TRP A 316 -13.79 -19.48 0.32
CA TRP A 316 -12.94 -19.15 1.47
C TRP A 316 -12.88 -17.65 1.74
N ARG A 317 -12.57 -16.84 0.71
CA ARG A 317 -12.32 -15.39 0.91
C ARG A 317 -13.56 -14.55 1.18
N LEU A 318 -14.76 -15.09 0.96
CA LEU A 318 -16.01 -14.39 1.22
C LEU A 318 -16.61 -14.65 2.62
N GLN A 319 -15.99 -15.52 3.43
CA GLN A 319 -16.52 -15.85 4.76
C GLN A 319 -16.68 -14.63 5.68
N ASP A 320 -15.73 -13.73 5.66
CA ASP A 320 -15.70 -12.50 6.45
C ASP A 320 -16.18 -11.25 5.68
N ARG A 321 -16.89 -11.43 4.55
CA ARG A 321 -17.41 -10.36 3.69
C ARG A 321 -18.93 -10.23 3.83
N MET A 322 -19.48 -9.07 3.38
CA MET A 322 -20.94 -8.85 3.36
C MET A 322 -21.65 -9.81 2.39
N ALA A 323 -21.03 -10.09 1.24
CA ALA A 323 -21.57 -11.02 0.24
C ALA A 323 -21.77 -12.46 0.77
N LYS A 324 -20.92 -12.91 1.71
CA LYS A 324 -20.93 -14.24 2.34
C LYS A 324 -20.62 -15.39 1.38
N THR A 325 -21.20 -15.44 0.20
CA THR A 325 -21.06 -16.55 -0.76
C THR A 325 -20.70 -16.05 -2.16
N PRO A 326 -20.01 -16.87 -2.98
CA PRO A 326 -19.76 -16.55 -4.38
C PRO A 326 -21.04 -16.31 -5.18
N GLU A 327 -22.11 -17.04 -4.90
CA GLU A 327 -23.40 -16.93 -5.58
C GLU A 327 -24.01 -15.53 -5.37
N ASN A 328 -23.97 -14.99 -4.14
CA ASN A 328 -24.45 -13.65 -3.85
C ASN A 328 -23.63 -12.58 -4.58
N ALA A 329 -22.29 -12.73 -4.59
CA ALA A 329 -21.41 -11.79 -5.29
C ALA A 329 -21.64 -11.82 -6.81
N ILE A 330 -21.77 -13.01 -7.40
CA ILE A 330 -22.05 -13.18 -8.84
C ILE A 330 -23.42 -12.64 -9.18
N ALA A 331 -24.46 -12.93 -8.38
CA ALA A 331 -25.82 -12.43 -8.63
C ALA A 331 -25.88 -10.90 -8.69
N LEU A 332 -25.13 -10.20 -7.83
CA LEU A 332 -25.02 -8.74 -7.87
C LEU A 332 -24.38 -8.27 -9.19
N MET A 333 -23.27 -8.88 -9.60
CA MET A 333 -22.59 -8.55 -10.86
C MET A 333 -23.49 -8.81 -12.07
N GLU A 334 -24.16 -9.97 -12.11
CA GLU A 334 -25.06 -10.35 -13.21
C GLU A 334 -26.29 -9.46 -13.31
N SER A 335 -26.75 -8.87 -12.20
CA SER A 335 -27.86 -7.91 -12.23
C SER A 335 -27.55 -6.62 -12.99
N VAL A 336 -26.27 -6.22 -13.06
CA VAL A 336 -25.80 -4.98 -13.71
C VAL A 336 -25.22 -5.24 -15.11
N TRP A 337 -24.57 -6.39 -15.29
CA TRP A 337 -23.74 -6.71 -16.46
C TRP A 337 -24.46 -6.59 -17.81
N PRO A 338 -25.69 -7.12 -18.00
CA PRO A 338 -26.39 -7.02 -19.29
C PRO A 338 -26.69 -5.58 -19.71
N ALA A 339 -27.08 -4.73 -18.74
CA ALA A 339 -27.34 -3.31 -19.01
C ALA A 339 -26.04 -2.56 -19.39
N ALA A 340 -24.92 -2.87 -18.70
CA ALA A 340 -23.61 -2.29 -19.00
C ALA A 340 -23.13 -2.67 -20.41
N ILE A 341 -23.23 -3.95 -20.80
CA ILE A 341 -22.88 -4.40 -22.17
C ILE A 341 -23.75 -3.72 -23.23
N ALA A 342 -25.07 -3.63 -23.00
CA ALA A 342 -25.97 -2.96 -23.93
C ALA A 342 -25.57 -1.49 -24.12
N ARG A 343 -25.26 -0.78 -23.02
CA ARG A 343 -24.84 0.63 -23.07
C ARG A 343 -23.51 0.82 -23.82
N VAL A 344 -22.51 -0.01 -23.56
CA VAL A 344 -21.23 0.04 -24.30
C VAL A 344 -21.48 -0.21 -25.80
N GLY A 345 -22.37 -1.13 -26.15
CA GLY A 345 -22.76 -1.36 -27.57
C GLY A 345 -23.37 -0.13 -28.23
N GLU A 346 -24.15 0.69 -27.52
CA GLU A 346 -24.69 1.97 -28.01
C GLU A 346 -23.56 3.00 -28.20
N GLU A 347 -22.67 3.12 -27.22
CA GLU A 347 -21.55 4.06 -27.26
C GLU A 347 -20.59 3.75 -28.41
N VAL A 348 -20.28 2.47 -28.64
CA VAL A 348 -19.44 2.05 -29.78
C VAL A 348 -20.13 2.38 -31.14
N LYS A 349 -21.46 2.23 -31.25
CA LYS A 349 -22.18 2.62 -32.47
C LYS A 349 -22.11 4.13 -32.72
N ASP A 350 -22.23 4.96 -31.66
CA ASP A 350 -22.08 6.41 -31.81
C ASP A 350 -20.67 6.78 -32.28
N MET A 351 -19.65 6.15 -31.71
CA MET A 351 -18.25 6.37 -32.09
C MET A 351 -17.97 5.92 -33.54
N GLN A 352 -18.51 4.77 -33.96
CA GLN A 352 -18.35 4.27 -35.32
C GLN A 352 -19.05 5.18 -36.34
N ALA A 353 -20.28 5.62 -36.02
CA ALA A 353 -21.01 6.54 -36.89
C ALA A 353 -20.25 7.87 -37.11
N LEU A 354 -19.59 8.37 -36.06
CA LEU A 354 -18.77 9.57 -36.16
C LEU A 354 -17.49 9.33 -36.98
N ALA A 355 -16.83 8.18 -36.81
CA ALA A 355 -15.67 7.81 -37.61
C ALA A 355 -16.04 7.73 -39.11
N ASP A 356 -17.15 7.07 -39.43
CA ASP A 356 -17.65 6.92 -40.80
C ASP A 356 -18.00 8.30 -41.41
N ALA A 357 -18.65 9.18 -40.65
CA ALA A 357 -19.00 10.54 -41.09
C ALA A 357 -17.75 11.40 -41.35
N ASN A 358 -16.66 11.19 -40.64
CA ASN A 358 -15.37 11.85 -40.86
C ASN A 358 -14.59 11.27 -42.07
N GLY A 359 -15.04 10.15 -42.63
CA GLY A 359 -14.35 9.43 -43.72
C GLY A 359 -13.20 8.55 -43.19
N ASP A 360 -13.15 8.28 -41.92
CA ASP A 360 -12.16 7.38 -41.32
C ASP A 360 -12.56 5.93 -41.65
N SER A 361 -11.81 5.28 -42.54
CA SER A 361 -12.09 3.90 -42.98
C SER A 361 -11.57 2.89 -41.96
N ILE A 362 -12.12 2.89 -40.75
CA ILE A 362 -11.70 2.05 -39.62
C ILE A 362 -12.88 1.36 -38.93
N THR A 363 -12.61 0.29 -38.23
CA THR A 363 -13.47 -0.24 -37.17
C THR A 363 -12.95 0.27 -35.87
N ILE A 364 -13.83 0.70 -34.95
CA ILE A 364 -13.45 1.16 -33.61
C ILE A 364 -12.83 0.01 -32.85
N GLU A 365 -11.60 0.20 -32.42
CA GLU A 365 -10.79 -0.72 -31.65
C GLU A 365 -10.52 -0.14 -30.24
N PRO A 366 -10.03 -0.93 -29.26
CA PRO A 366 -9.81 -0.44 -27.89
C PRO A 366 -8.93 0.81 -27.78
N TRP A 367 -7.93 0.97 -28.65
CA TRP A 367 -7.07 2.16 -28.71
C TRP A 367 -7.73 3.38 -29.33
N ASP A 368 -8.89 3.22 -29.98
CA ASP A 368 -9.68 4.30 -30.58
C ASP A 368 -10.76 4.83 -29.63
N TYR A 369 -11.15 4.03 -28.62
CA TYR A 369 -12.29 4.31 -27.73
C TYR A 369 -12.23 5.69 -27.11
N ARG A 370 -11.11 6.05 -26.42
CA ARG A 370 -10.98 7.35 -25.75
C ARG A 370 -11.02 8.52 -26.73
N PHE A 371 -10.39 8.38 -27.88
CA PHE A 371 -10.32 9.40 -28.92
C PHE A 371 -11.71 9.71 -29.49
N TYR A 372 -12.46 8.68 -29.89
CA TYR A 372 -13.80 8.88 -30.45
C TYR A 372 -14.85 9.19 -29.39
N ALA A 373 -14.72 8.67 -28.18
CA ALA A 373 -15.60 9.05 -27.07
C ALA A 373 -15.53 10.56 -26.77
N GLU A 374 -14.32 11.15 -26.81
CA GLU A 374 -14.15 12.60 -26.64
C GLU A 374 -14.80 13.38 -27.79
N LYS A 375 -14.62 12.94 -29.04
CA LYS A 375 -15.26 13.56 -30.22
C LYS A 375 -16.80 13.48 -30.16
N VAL A 376 -17.36 12.34 -29.75
CA VAL A 376 -18.81 12.17 -29.53
C VAL A 376 -19.31 13.09 -28.42
N ARG A 377 -18.52 13.26 -27.34
CA ARG A 377 -18.87 14.20 -26.25
C ARG A 377 -18.94 15.63 -26.74
N ILE A 378 -17.97 16.05 -27.53
CA ILE A 378 -17.97 17.39 -28.13
C ILE A 378 -19.19 17.55 -29.06
N GLU A 379 -19.46 16.59 -29.94
CA GLU A 379 -20.57 16.66 -30.88
C GLU A 379 -21.94 16.69 -30.21
N LYS A 380 -22.17 15.76 -29.25
CA LYS A 380 -23.50 15.63 -28.60
C LYS A 380 -23.78 16.67 -27.53
N TYR A 381 -22.76 17.12 -26.83
CA TYR A 381 -22.95 17.94 -25.61
C TYR A 381 -22.27 19.31 -25.71
N ASN A 382 -21.57 19.61 -26.80
CA ASN A 382 -20.73 20.80 -26.95
C ASN A 382 -19.78 20.98 -25.75
N LEU A 383 -19.28 19.87 -25.20
CA LEU A 383 -18.43 19.81 -24.02
C LEU A 383 -17.03 19.41 -24.42
N ASN A 384 -16.12 20.35 -24.30
CA ASN A 384 -14.70 20.15 -24.54
C ASN A 384 -13.98 19.88 -23.21
N SER A 385 -13.37 18.70 -23.06
CA SER A 385 -12.66 18.33 -21.85
C SER A 385 -11.46 19.24 -21.56
N ASP A 386 -10.78 19.79 -22.58
CA ASP A 386 -9.70 20.74 -22.39
C ASP A 386 -10.19 22.10 -21.85
N GLU A 387 -11.40 22.52 -22.22
CA GLU A 387 -12.04 23.70 -21.66
C GLU A 387 -12.42 23.48 -20.19
N VAL A 388 -13.03 22.33 -19.87
CA VAL A 388 -13.37 21.93 -18.49
C VAL A 388 -12.12 21.87 -17.62
N LYS A 389 -11.03 21.33 -18.15
CA LYS A 389 -9.73 21.19 -17.45
C LYS A 389 -9.20 22.54 -16.94
N GLN A 390 -9.50 23.66 -17.59
CA GLN A 390 -9.06 24.99 -17.15
C GLN A 390 -9.62 25.38 -15.77
N TYR A 391 -10.75 24.79 -15.37
CA TYR A 391 -11.36 24.99 -14.05
C TYR A 391 -10.82 24.02 -12.99
N LEU A 392 -10.07 23.00 -13.39
CA LEU A 392 -9.63 21.90 -12.53
C LEU A 392 -8.13 22.02 -12.20
N GLN A 393 -7.77 23.09 -11.53
CA GLN A 393 -6.42 23.33 -11.04
C GLN A 393 -6.22 22.56 -9.73
N LEU A 394 -5.16 21.75 -9.59
CA LEU A 394 -4.93 20.86 -8.44
C LEU A 394 -4.97 21.58 -7.09
N ASP A 395 -4.30 22.75 -6.98
CA ASP A 395 -4.30 23.50 -5.72
C ASP A 395 -5.71 24.02 -5.38
N LYS A 396 -6.52 24.42 -6.38
CA LYS A 396 -7.90 24.85 -6.19
C LYS A 396 -8.84 23.68 -5.86
N LEU A 397 -8.61 22.52 -6.45
CA LEU A 397 -9.33 21.30 -6.06
C LEU A 397 -9.00 20.90 -4.62
N THR A 398 -7.75 21.04 -4.19
CA THR A 398 -7.36 20.81 -2.80
C THR A 398 -8.09 21.77 -1.84
N GLU A 399 -8.16 23.07 -2.17
CA GLU A 399 -8.94 24.05 -1.41
C GLU A 399 -10.43 23.67 -1.38
N ALA A 400 -11.01 23.23 -2.51
CA ALA A 400 -12.40 22.80 -2.61
C ALA A 400 -12.69 21.55 -1.76
N MET A 401 -11.80 20.57 -1.75
CA MET A 401 -11.92 19.38 -0.89
C MET A 401 -11.93 19.77 0.60
N HIS A 402 -11.02 20.66 1.01
CA HIS A 402 -10.97 21.15 2.39
C HIS A 402 -12.25 21.94 2.75
N TYR A 403 -12.78 22.75 1.83
CA TYR A 403 -14.04 23.46 2.02
C TYR A 403 -15.20 22.48 2.23
N VAL A 404 -15.35 21.48 1.36
CA VAL A 404 -16.42 20.47 1.45
C VAL A 404 -16.31 19.67 2.75
N ALA A 405 -15.11 19.16 3.07
CA ALA A 405 -14.86 18.46 4.33
C ALA A 405 -15.18 19.34 5.55
N GLY A 406 -14.86 20.62 5.47
CA GLY A 406 -15.19 21.59 6.50
C GLY A 406 -16.67 21.86 6.67
N ARG A 407 -17.49 21.65 5.62
CA ARG A 407 -18.95 21.78 5.68
C ARG A 407 -19.66 20.50 6.15
N LEU A 408 -19.13 19.34 5.75
CA LEU A 408 -19.76 18.05 6.03
C LEU A 408 -19.30 17.44 7.36
N PHE A 409 -18.01 17.58 7.69
CA PHE A 409 -17.39 16.91 8.83
C PHE A 409 -16.88 17.86 9.91
N ASN A 410 -17.08 19.17 9.75
CA ASN A 410 -16.57 20.19 10.67
C ASN A 410 -15.03 20.23 10.79
N TYR A 411 -14.31 19.78 9.74
CA TYR A 411 -12.85 19.75 9.72
C TYR A 411 -12.26 21.06 9.19
N ASN A 412 -11.11 21.44 9.77
CA ASN A 412 -10.29 22.53 9.28
C ASN A 412 -8.92 21.99 8.90
N PHE A 413 -8.39 22.38 7.73
CA PHE A 413 -7.10 21.96 7.19
C PHE A 413 -6.14 23.15 7.21
N ILE A 414 -5.05 23.03 7.95
CA ILE A 414 -4.05 24.09 8.12
C ILE A 414 -2.77 23.60 7.48
N ALA A 415 -2.34 24.23 6.38
CA ALA A 415 -1.10 23.87 5.69
C ALA A 415 0.10 24.05 6.62
N LEU A 416 0.92 23.02 6.76
CA LEU A 416 2.14 23.08 7.55
C LEU A 416 3.29 23.64 6.71
N PRO A 417 4.10 24.59 7.23
CA PRO A 417 5.33 25.02 6.57
C PRO A 417 6.27 23.83 6.32
N LYS A 418 6.98 23.87 5.18
CA LYS A 418 7.99 22.85 4.85
C LYS A 418 9.02 22.74 5.98
N GLY A 419 9.27 21.49 6.43
CA GLY A 419 10.20 21.20 7.52
C GLY A 419 9.56 21.18 8.92
N THR A 420 8.26 21.46 9.07
CA THR A 420 7.55 21.32 10.35
C THR A 420 7.50 19.85 10.80
N VAL A 421 7.30 18.94 9.86
CA VAL A 421 7.37 17.48 10.07
C VAL A 421 8.20 16.84 8.96
N PRO A 422 8.88 15.71 9.23
CA PRO A 422 9.56 14.94 8.19
C PRO A 422 8.60 14.43 7.13
N VAL A 423 9.04 14.45 5.87
CA VAL A 423 8.32 13.89 4.74
C VAL A 423 9.22 12.92 3.97
N PHE A 424 8.64 11.93 3.32
CA PHE A 424 9.38 10.91 2.59
C PHE A 424 9.85 11.36 1.19
N HIS A 425 9.32 12.49 0.67
CA HIS A 425 9.75 13.10 -0.59
C HIS A 425 9.50 14.61 -0.55
N GLU A 426 10.32 15.41 -1.26
CA GLU A 426 10.24 16.87 -1.25
C GLU A 426 8.94 17.47 -1.81
N ASP A 427 8.23 16.71 -2.64
CA ASP A 427 6.94 17.10 -3.24
C ASP A 427 5.75 16.84 -2.30
N VAL A 428 5.94 16.14 -1.18
CA VAL A 428 4.88 15.86 -0.22
C VAL A 428 4.49 17.12 0.53
N LYS A 429 3.20 17.44 0.48
CA LYS A 429 2.59 18.54 1.23
C LYS A 429 1.87 17.96 2.46
N VAL A 430 1.85 18.70 3.58
CA VAL A 430 1.21 18.23 4.82
C VAL A 430 0.27 19.29 5.37
N TRP A 431 -0.89 18.86 5.83
CA TRP A 431 -1.85 19.69 6.55
C TRP A 431 -2.16 19.11 7.92
N GLU A 432 -2.27 19.96 8.90
CA GLU A 432 -2.90 19.64 10.17
C GLU A 432 -4.42 19.63 9.98
N VAL A 433 -5.08 18.60 10.49
CA VAL A 433 -6.54 18.47 10.50
C VAL A 433 -7.04 18.68 11.92
N THR A 434 -7.91 19.67 12.09
CA THR A 434 -8.51 20.00 13.39
C THR A 434 -10.03 20.03 13.32
N ASP A 435 -10.71 19.79 14.43
CA ASP A 435 -12.14 20.09 14.56
C ASP A 435 -12.35 21.61 14.65
N LYS A 436 -13.23 22.17 13.82
CA LYS A 436 -13.47 23.62 13.76
C LYS A 436 -14.06 24.20 15.05
N THR A 437 -14.83 23.41 15.80
CA THR A 437 -15.54 23.88 16.98
C THR A 437 -14.64 23.85 18.21
N SER A 438 -13.95 22.73 18.43
CA SER A 438 -13.09 22.54 19.61
C SER A 438 -11.66 23.01 19.40
N GLY A 439 -11.19 23.10 18.15
CA GLY A 439 -9.78 23.30 17.80
C GLY A 439 -8.91 22.08 18.06
N GLU A 440 -9.49 20.95 18.44
CA GLU A 440 -8.78 19.73 18.75
C GLU A 440 -8.09 19.17 17.51
N ASN A 441 -6.82 18.75 17.64
CA ASN A 441 -6.09 18.07 16.57
C ASN A 441 -6.67 16.66 16.35
N ILE A 442 -7.09 16.38 15.11
CA ILE A 442 -7.60 15.07 14.67
C ILE A 442 -6.48 14.25 14.04
N GLY A 443 -5.57 14.91 13.32
CA GLY A 443 -4.47 14.23 12.67
C GLY A 443 -3.69 15.08 11.69
N LEU A 444 -2.89 14.39 10.86
CA LEU A 444 -2.17 14.99 9.73
C LEU A 444 -2.58 14.33 8.42
N TRP A 445 -2.72 15.14 7.38
CA TRP A 445 -2.94 14.69 6.01
C TRP A 445 -1.70 14.96 5.16
N TYR A 446 -1.09 13.90 4.64
CA TYR A 446 0.05 13.93 3.72
C TYR A 446 -0.45 13.72 2.30
N LEU A 447 -0.13 14.63 1.39
CA LEU A 447 -0.45 14.53 -0.02
C LEU A 447 0.83 14.38 -0.84
N ASP A 448 0.94 13.25 -1.55
CA ASP A 448 1.99 12.95 -2.51
C ASP A 448 1.40 12.94 -3.94
N PRO A 449 1.40 14.08 -4.66
CA PRO A 449 0.58 14.22 -5.86
C PRO A 449 1.23 13.71 -7.15
N TYR A 450 2.58 13.66 -7.24
CA TYR A 450 3.24 13.51 -8.54
C TYR A 450 3.76 12.10 -8.80
N ALA A 451 3.73 11.71 -10.10
CA ALA A 451 4.42 10.54 -10.60
C ALA A 451 5.94 10.73 -10.54
N ARG A 452 6.64 9.65 -10.29
CA ARG A 452 8.11 9.58 -10.36
C ARG A 452 8.56 8.13 -10.49
N GLU A 453 9.82 7.93 -10.85
CA GLU A 453 10.44 6.60 -10.84
C GLU A 453 10.34 5.95 -9.44
N GLY A 454 10.10 4.66 -9.38
CA GLY A 454 9.92 3.92 -8.13
C GLY A 454 8.57 4.13 -7.44
N LYS A 455 7.69 4.97 -7.97
CA LYS A 455 6.32 5.13 -7.44
C LYS A 455 5.34 4.31 -8.24
N ARG A 456 4.55 3.47 -7.54
CA ARG A 456 3.49 2.67 -8.17
C ARG A 456 2.47 3.57 -8.85
N SER A 457 1.99 3.16 -10.02
CA SER A 457 0.93 3.86 -10.75
C SER A 457 -0.44 3.75 -10.06
N GLY A 458 -1.39 4.59 -10.50
CA GLY A 458 -2.72 4.71 -9.93
C GLY A 458 -2.79 5.77 -8.83
N ALA A 459 -3.84 5.71 -8.01
CA ALA A 459 -4.00 6.52 -6.82
C ALA A 459 -4.37 5.63 -5.63
N TRP A 460 -4.04 6.05 -4.42
CA TRP A 460 -4.40 5.31 -3.21
C TRP A 460 -4.33 6.19 -1.97
N ALA A 461 -5.15 5.84 -0.98
CA ALA A 461 -5.06 6.36 0.37
C ALA A 461 -4.57 5.27 1.33
N SER A 462 -3.86 5.67 2.38
CA SER A 462 -3.45 4.78 3.48
C SER A 462 -3.24 5.55 4.77
N THR A 463 -3.08 4.82 5.87
CA THR A 463 -2.72 5.39 7.16
C THR A 463 -1.29 5.00 7.55
N LEU A 464 -0.53 5.94 8.08
CA LEU A 464 0.71 5.68 8.81
C LEU A 464 0.39 5.38 10.29
N ARG A 465 -0.67 5.99 10.81
CA ARG A 465 -1.22 5.73 12.13
C ARG A 465 -2.72 5.89 12.09
N SER A 466 -3.45 4.86 12.52
CA SER A 466 -4.90 4.91 12.68
C SER A 466 -5.29 5.50 14.02
N HIS A 467 -6.53 5.99 14.12
CA HIS A 467 -7.08 6.42 15.40
C HIS A 467 -7.23 5.24 16.36
N THR A 468 -6.90 5.44 17.61
CA THR A 468 -7.22 4.51 18.71
C THR A 468 -7.20 5.26 20.05
N THR A 469 -7.99 4.76 20.99
CA THR A 469 -7.94 5.22 22.40
C THR A 469 -7.48 4.09 23.34
N PHE A 470 -7.03 2.97 22.80
CA PHE A 470 -6.65 1.77 23.55
C PHE A 470 -5.50 2.04 24.54
N ASP A 471 -4.42 2.66 24.06
CA ASP A 471 -3.26 3.04 24.86
C ASP A 471 -3.02 4.56 24.73
N GLY A 472 -3.95 5.33 25.27
CA GLY A 472 -4.02 6.77 25.08
C GLY A 472 -4.54 7.16 23.68
N LYS A 473 -5.00 8.41 23.55
CA LYS A 473 -5.50 8.90 22.26
C LYS A 473 -4.38 9.04 21.26
N LYS A 474 -4.48 8.34 20.14
CA LYS A 474 -3.59 8.46 18.97
C LYS A 474 -4.34 9.08 17.81
N ASN A 475 -3.85 10.20 17.31
CA ASN A 475 -4.43 10.90 16.18
C ASN A 475 -3.98 10.29 14.85
N VAL A 476 -4.81 10.43 13.83
CA VAL A 476 -4.60 9.83 12.51
C VAL A 476 -3.43 10.50 11.78
N LEU A 477 -2.60 9.70 11.12
CA LEU A 477 -1.68 10.16 10.09
C LEU A 477 -2.10 9.47 8.78
N ALA A 478 -2.74 10.22 7.88
CA ALA A 478 -3.26 9.72 6.62
C ALA A 478 -2.40 10.18 5.44
N THR A 479 -2.27 9.33 4.41
CA THR A 479 -1.61 9.68 3.16
C THR A 479 -2.56 9.52 1.99
N ASN A 480 -2.56 10.51 1.08
CA ASN A 480 -3.14 10.39 -0.26
C ASN A 480 -2.04 10.47 -1.30
N ASN A 481 -2.07 9.56 -2.24
CA ASN A 481 -1.04 9.41 -3.26
C ASN A 481 -1.70 9.43 -4.64
N SER A 482 -1.15 10.22 -5.55
CA SER A 482 -1.58 10.31 -6.95
C SER A 482 -0.37 10.21 -7.86
N ASN A 483 -0.60 10.13 -9.16
CA ASN A 483 0.46 10.06 -10.15
C ASN A 483 0.24 11.10 -11.25
N PHE A 484 -0.03 12.35 -10.85
CA PHE A 484 -0.12 13.45 -11.80
C PHE A 484 1.25 13.75 -12.42
N VAL A 485 1.25 14.14 -13.68
CA VAL A 485 2.47 14.60 -14.33
C VAL A 485 2.86 15.96 -13.73
N LYS A 486 4.07 16.06 -13.18
CA LYS A 486 4.55 17.30 -12.55
C LYS A 486 4.62 18.42 -13.60
N PRO A 487 4.00 19.60 -13.35
CA PRO A 487 4.07 20.72 -14.29
C PRO A 487 5.47 21.33 -14.31
N ALA A 488 5.76 22.10 -15.36
CA ALA A 488 6.98 22.89 -15.40
C ALA A 488 7.01 23.91 -14.24
N PRO A 489 8.20 24.33 -13.77
CA PRO A 489 8.31 25.28 -12.68
C PRO A 489 7.54 26.58 -12.95
N GLY A 490 6.64 26.95 -12.03
CA GLY A 490 5.79 28.14 -12.13
C GLY A 490 4.49 27.95 -12.92
N GLU A 491 4.24 26.78 -13.50
CA GLU A 491 2.97 26.47 -14.15
C GLU A 491 2.00 25.81 -13.17
N ALA A 492 0.70 26.10 -13.33
CA ALA A 492 -0.34 25.43 -12.58
C ALA A 492 -0.61 24.02 -13.14
N LEU A 493 -0.79 23.04 -12.27
CA LEU A 493 -1.22 21.72 -12.71
C LEU A 493 -2.73 21.71 -12.94
N LEU A 494 -3.11 21.54 -14.21
CA LEU A 494 -4.49 21.30 -14.62
C LEU A 494 -4.72 19.79 -14.77
N VAL A 495 -5.75 19.27 -14.14
CA VAL A 495 -6.08 17.85 -14.17
C VAL A 495 -7.36 17.60 -14.98
N SER A 496 -7.55 16.39 -15.49
CA SER A 496 -8.79 16.00 -16.16
C SER A 496 -9.95 15.87 -15.17
N TRP A 497 -11.19 15.79 -15.67
CA TRP A 497 -12.34 15.49 -14.82
C TRP A 497 -12.19 14.14 -14.11
N ASP A 498 -11.71 13.12 -14.82
CA ASP A 498 -11.46 11.78 -14.27
C ASP A 498 -10.40 11.81 -13.14
N ASP A 499 -9.31 12.56 -13.35
CA ASP A 499 -8.29 12.77 -12.31
C ASP A 499 -8.83 13.53 -11.10
N ALA A 500 -9.67 14.55 -11.32
CA ALA A 500 -10.32 15.30 -10.25
C ALA A 500 -11.26 14.41 -9.44
N THR A 501 -12.07 13.58 -10.12
CA THR A 501 -12.95 12.59 -9.46
C THR A 501 -12.13 11.59 -8.65
N THR A 502 -11.06 11.04 -9.21
CA THR A 502 -10.15 10.13 -8.49
C THR A 502 -9.52 10.82 -7.27
N PHE A 503 -9.14 12.09 -7.39
CA PHE A 503 -8.54 12.84 -6.30
C PHE A 503 -9.52 13.05 -5.13
N PHE A 504 -10.79 13.36 -5.41
CA PHE A 504 -11.84 13.42 -4.40
C PHE A 504 -12.15 12.05 -3.81
N HIS A 505 -12.14 11.00 -4.63
CA HIS A 505 -12.32 9.61 -4.19
C HIS A 505 -11.27 9.21 -3.13
N GLU A 506 -9.98 9.42 -3.41
CA GLU A 506 -8.91 9.11 -2.46
C GLU A 506 -9.02 9.98 -1.19
N PHE A 507 -9.47 11.21 -1.32
CA PHE A 507 -9.73 12.06 -0.16
C PHE A 507 -10.91 11.55 0.67
N GLY A 508 -11.91 10.93 0.05
CA GLY A 508 -13.01 10.26 0.75
C GLY A 508 -12.52 9.15 1.69
N HIS A 509 -11.54 8.37 1.27
CA HIS A 509 -10.86 7.41 2.17
C HIS A 509 -10.16 8.11 3.34
N ALA A 510 -9.45 9.22 3.10
CA ALA A 510 -8.81 9.97 4.18
C ALA A 510 -9.85 10.52 5.18
N LEU A 511 -10.99 11.03 4.70
CA LEU A 511 -12.08 11.47 5.57
C LEU A 511 -12.64 10.34 6.43
N HIS A 512 -12.76 9.12 5.87
CA HIS A 512 -13.12 7.94 6.64
C HIS A 512 -12.10 7.65 7.75
N PHE A 513 -10.79 7.72 7.46
CA PHE A 513 -9.76 7.53 8.48
C PHE A 513 -9.84 8.59 9.59
N PHE A 514 -10.01 9.88 9.24
CA PHE A 514 -10.16 10.97 10.23
C PHE A 514 -11.44 10.87 11.05
N SER A 515 -12.48 10.26 10.51
CA SER A 515 -13.77 10.08 11.19
C SER A 515 -13.82 8.83 12.08
N SER A 516 -12.76 8.01 12.10
CA SER A 516 -12.68 6.84 12.95
C SER A 516 -12.67 7.25 14.44
N ASN A 517 -13.48 6.56 15.24
CA ASN A 517 -13.58 6.75 16.69
C ASN A 517 -13.71 5.41 17.40
N VAL A 518 -12.70 4.56 17.24
CA VAL A 518 -12.66 3.21 17.83
C VAL A 518 -11.65 3.15 18.97
N LYS A 519 -11.92 2.25 19.94
CA LYS A 519 -11.00 1.98 21.02
C LYS A 519 -9.86 1.06 20.55
N TYR A 520 -10.20 -0.04 19.95
CA TYR A 520 -9.24 -1.11 19.61
C TYR A 520 -8.73 -0.98 18.18
N PRO A 521 -7.41 -1.12 17.94
CA PRO A 521 -6.80 -1.07 16.60
C PRO A 521 -7.47 -1.98 15.56
N THR A 522 -7.82 -3.21 15.94
CA THR A 522 -8.51 -4.19 15.06
C THR A 522 -9.81 -3.63 14.45
N LEU A 523 -10.50 -2.73 15.13
CA LEU A 523 -11.76 -2.16 14.68
C LEU A 523 -11.61 -1.03 13.63
N ASN A 524 -10.40 -0.57 13.35
CA ASN A 524 -10.15 0.41 12.28
C ASN A 524 -10.35 -0.18 10.86
N SER A 525 -10.33 -1.50 10.74
CA SER A 525 -10.54 -2.19 9.45
C SER A 525 -12.02 -2.54 9.29
N GLY A 526 -12.68 -1.93 8.32
CA GLY A 526 -14.02 -2.34 7.90
C GLY A 526 -13.99 -3.66 7.11
N VAL A 527 -15.18 -4.21 6.80
CA VAL A 527 -15.28 -5.32 5.84
C VAL A 527 -14.87 -4.86 4.45
N ARG A 528 -14.13 -5.70 3.72
CA ARG A 528 -13.49 -5.31 2.46
C ARG A 528 -14.47 -4.88 1.37
N ASP A 529 -15.63 -5.51 1.28
CA ASP A 529 -16.67 -5.14 0.31
C ASP A 529 -17.48 -3.88 0.68
N TYR A 530 -17.10 -3.19 1.77
CA TYR A 530 -17.59 -1.87 2.15
C TYR A 530 -16.54 -0.76 1.94
N THR A 531 -15.33 -1.12 1.52
CA THR A 531 -14.17 -0.19 1.48
C THR A 531 -14.45 1.06 0.66
N GLU A 532 -15.16 0.92 -0.47
CA GLU A 532 -15.40 2.00 -1.42
C GLU A 532 -16.67 2.82 -1.15
N PHE A 533 -17.43 2.48 -0.11
CA PHE A 533 -18.69 3.17 0.17
C PHE A 533 -18.50 4.66 0.55
N GLN A 534 -17.48 4.96 1.35
CA GLN A 534 -17.21 6.33 1.80
C GLN A 534 -16.49 7.19 0.76
N SER A 535 -15.83 6.55 -0.21
CA SER A 535 -15.04 7.20 -1.26
C SER A 535 -15.85 7.56 -2.50
N GLN A 536 -17.08 7.03 -2.65
CA GLN A 536 -17.97 7.26 -3.79
C GLN A 536 -18.66 8.63 -3.79
#